data_58901ff5fabc053dad1e5c62c3bd2e78
#
_entry.id   58901ff5fabc053dad1e5c62c3bd2e78
#
_cell.length_a   1.000
_cell.length_b   1.000
_cell.length_c   1.000
_cell.angle_alpha   90.00
_cell.angle_beta   90.00
_cell.angle_gamma   90.00
#
_symmetry.space_group_name_H-M   'P 1'
#
loop_
_entity.id
_entity.type
_entity.pdbx_description
1 polymer ?
#
loop_
_entity_poly.entity_id
_entity_poly.type
_entity_poly.pdbx_seq_one_letter_code
_entity_poly.pdbx_strand_id
1 'polypeptide(L)'
;MIELRNINFRYAGGTDAGGLVNIDLIIPDGQVILLCGQSGCGKTTLTRLVNGLIPNYYEGELSGEVLLDGKNISRLPLYETAKYVGSVFQNPRTQFFTVDSTSELAFGCENQGLPEKEIIQRVKSTAEQFDMDNLLGKNIFSLSGGEKQKIACASVSASNPPIIVLDEPSSNLDMSATKDLRRMIQIWKQ
;
A
#
# COMPACT_ATOMS: atom_id res chain seq x y z
N MET A 1 14.97 2.55 4.22
CA MET A 1 15.59 1.77 3.13
C MET A 1 14.99 0.38 3.04
N ILE A 2 14.70 -0.13 1.83
CA ILE A 2 14.22 -1.50 1.59
C ILE A 2 15.36 -2.31 0.96
N GLU A 3 15.63 -3.48 1.49
CA GLU A 3 16.58 -4.43 0.89
C GLU A 3 15.93 -5.79 0.70
N LEU A 4 16.05 -6.33 -0.49
CA LEU A 4 15.75 -7.72 -0.83
C LEU A 4 17.09 -8.43 -1.05
N ARG A 5 17.36 -9.49 -0.30
CA ARG A 5 18.62 -10.23 -0.38
C ARG A 5 18.38 -11.66 -0.77
N ASN A 6 18.85 -12.04 -1.94
CA ASN A 6 18.77 -13.40 -2.48
C ASN A 6 17.38 -14.02 -2.35
N ILE A 7 16.34 -13.23 -2.70
CA ILE A 7 14.96 -13.67 -2.60
C ILE A 7 14.64 -14.71 -3.64
N ASN A 8 14.18 -15.86 -3.18
CA ASN A 8 13.50 -16.86 -4.00
C ASN A 8 12.16 -17.15 -3.35
N PHE A 9 11.10 -17.13 -4.14
CA PHE A 9 9.76 -17.45 -3.68
C PHE A 9 9.00 -18.26 -4.71
N ARG A 10 8.32 -19.31 -4.25
CA ARG A 10 7.39 -20.13 -5.04
C ARG A 10 6.09 -20.28 -4.29
N TYR A 11 4.96 -19.97 -4.93
CA TYR A 11 3.64 -20.19 -4.34
C TYR A 11 3.38 -21.68 -4.07
N ALA A 12 2.70 -21.99 -2.98
CA ALA A 12 2.20 -23.35 -2.72
C ALA A 12 1.13 -23.72 -3.76
N GLY A 13 1.14 -24.94 -4.27
CA GLY A 13 -0.01 -25.54 -5.01
C GLY A 13 0.10 -25.65 -6.52
N GLY A 14 1.26 -25.54 -7.17
CA GLY A 14 1.33 -25.79 -8.62
C GLY A 14 2.72 -26.01 -9.19
N THR A 15 2.78 -26.82 -10.22
CA THR A 15 3.99 -27.06 -11.04
C THR A 15 4.39 -25.83 -11.86
N ASP A 16 3.42 -24.94 -12.17
CA ASP A 16 3.60 -23.68 -12.93
C ASP A 16 3.26 -22.44 -12.09
N ALA A 17 3.16 -22.56 -10.79
CA ALA A 17 2.94 -21.42 -9.92
C ALA A 17 4.15 -20.46 -10.02
N GLY A 18 3.91 -19.31 -10.63
CA GLY A 18 4.92 -18.26 -10.78
C GLY A 18 5.59 -17.92 -9.45
N GLY A 19 6.75 -17.29 -9.52
CA GLY A 19 7.52 -16.97 -8.33
C GLY A 19 8.57 -15.93 -8.63
N LEU A 20 9.52 -15.79 -7.73
CA LEU A 20 10.70 -14.96 -7.87
C LEU A 20 11.93 -15.83 -7.72
N VAL A 21 12.95 -15.55 -8.50
CA VAL A 21 14.21 -16.29 -8.48
C VAL A 21 15.36 -15.31 -8.40
N ASN A 22 16.15 -15.46 -7.35
CA ASN A 22 17.43 -14.76 -7.18
C ASN A 22 17.30 -13.23 -7.28
N ILE A 23 16.35 -12.64 -6.54
CA ILE A 23 16.12 -11.20 -6.55
C ILE A 23 16.98 -10.54 -5.48
N ASP A 24 17.85 -9.65 -5.92
CA ASP A 24 18.59 -8.72 -5.09
C ASP A 24 18.21 -7.29 -5.50
N LEU A 25 17.73 -6.49 -4.55
CA LEU A 25 17.24 -5.13 -4.80
C LEU A 25 17.46 -4.26 -3.56
N ILE A 26 18.00 -3.07 -3.75
CA ILE A 26 18.12 -2.04 -2.72
C ILE A 26 17.34 -0.81 -3.19
N ILE A 27 16.41 -0.35 -2.35
CA ILE A 27 15.64 0.87 -2.56
C ILE A 27 15.99 1.85 -1.43
N PRO A 28 16.78 2.88 -1.72
CA PRO A 28 17.10 3.93 -0.75
C PRO A 28 15.87 4.74 -0.32
N ASP A 29 15.96 5.40 0.83
CA ASP A 29 14.90 6.29 1.29
C ASP A 29 14.69 7.48 0.35
N GLY A 30 13.47 8.02 0.35
CA GLY A 30 13.08 9.18 -0.45
C GLY A 30 12.98 8.93 -1.95
N GLN A 31 12.99 7.67 -2.39
CA GLN A 31 12.88 7.32 -3.81
C GLN A 31 11.50 6.80 -4.17
N VAL A 32 11.07 7.12 -5.39
CA VAL A 32 9.90 6.52 -6.04
C VAL A 32 10.40 5.54 -7.09
N ILE A 33 10.07 4.26 -6.92
CA ILE A 33 10.47 3.19 -7.83
C ILE A 33 9.27 2.72 -8.63
N LEU A 34 9.42 2.67 -9.95
CA LEU A 34 8.43 2.11 -10.86
C LEU A 34 8.83 0.69 -11.28
N LEU A 35 8.01 -0.28 -10.90
CA LEU A 35 8.16 -1.67 -11.33
C LEU A 35 7.45 -1.86 -12.68
N CYS A 36 8.21 -2.07 -13.74
CA CYS A 36 7.70 -2.33 -15.09
C CYS A 36 7.99 -3.77 -15.53
N GLY A 37 7.11 -4.32 -16.35
CA GLY A 37 7.28 -5.65 -16.93
C GLY A 37 5.95 -6.24 -17.41
N GLN A 38 6.03 -7.33 -18.13
CA GLN A 38 4.86 -8.05 -18.65
C GLN A 38 3.96 -8.55 -17.52
N SER A 39 2.69 -8.83 -17.84
CA SER A 39 1.80 -9.51 -16.88
C SER A 39 2.39 -10.86 -16.49
N GLY A 40 2.29 -11.20 -15.19
CA GLY A 40 2.83 -12.46 -14.67
C GLY A 40 4.34 -12.47 -14.39
N CYS A 41 5.10 -11.41 -14.66
CA CYS A 41 6.55 -11.39 -14.41
C CYS A 41 6.96 -11.20 -12.93
N GLY A 42 6.01 -11.25 -11.98
CA GLY A 42 6.31 -11.23 -10.54
C GLY A 42 6.19 -9.87 -9.84
N LYS A 43 5.72 -8.79 -10.51
CA LYS A 43 5.55 -7.45 -9.89
C LYS A 43 4.72 -7.50 -8.62
N THR A 44 3.52 -8.06 -8.70
CA THR A 44 2.62 -8.22 -7.54
C THR A 44 3.21 -9.16 -6.47
N THR A 45 3.99 -10.17 -6.86
CA THR A 45 4.70 -11.03 -5.91
C THR A 45 5.75 -10.23 -5.13
N LEU A 46 6.47 -9.34 -5.82
CA LEU A 46 7.45 -8.48 -5.18
C LEU A 46 6.80 -7.48 -4.20
N THR A 47 5.68 -6.85 -4.61
CA THR A 47 4.93 -5.95 -3.71
C THR A 47 4.37 -6.69 -2.50
N ARG A 48 3.90 -7.93 -2.65
CA ARG A 48 3.43 -8.79 -1.56
C ARG A 48 4.53 -9.19 -0.57
N LEU A 49 5.75 -9.31 -1.02
CA LEU A 49 6.90 -9.51 -0.13
C LEU A 49 7.18 -8.25 0.69
N VAL A 50 7.19 -7.08 0.04
CA VAL A 50 7.50 -5.80 0.72
C VAL A 50 6.43 -5.44 1.73
N ASN A 51 5.14 -5.72 1.47
CA ASN A 51 4.07 -5.41 2.42
C ASN A 51 3.77 -6.55 3.43
N GLY A 52 4.57 -7.62 3.41
CA GLY A 52 4.47 -8.73 4.35
C GLY A 52 3.29 -9.69 4.12
N LEU A 53 2.54 -9.54 3.02
CA LEU A 53 1.50 -10.51 2.66
C LEU A 53 2.09 -11.89 2.31
N ILE A 54 3.33 -11.93 1.86
CA ILE A 54 4.16 -13.13 1.79
C ILE A 54 5.16 -13.06 2.95
N PRO A 55 5.27 -14.10 3.77
CA PRO A 55 4.56 -15.39 3.74
C PRO A 55 3.27 -15.42 4.56
N ASN A 56 2.85 -14.33 5.21
CA ASN A 56 1.79 -14.35 6.22
C ASN A 56 0.38 -14.69 5.68
N TYR A 57 0.08 -14.32 4.45
CA TYR A 57 -1.23 -14.56 3.82
C TYR A 57 -1.13 -15.46 2.59
N TYR A 58 -0.09 -15.29 1.79
CA TYR A 58 0.18 -16.14 0.63
C TYR A 58 1.22 -17.18 1.00
N GLU A 59 0.80 -18.43 1.11
CA GLU A 59 1.66 -19.55 1.43
C GLU A 59 2.60 -19.89 0.27
N GLY A 60 3.80 -20.32 0.62
CA GLY A 60 4.82 -20.74 -0.34
C GLY A 60 6.19 -20.96 0.30
N GLU A 61 7.12 -21.36 -0.55
CA GLU A 61 8.52 -21.53 -0.15
C GLU A 61 9.27 -20.22 -0.36
N LEU A 62 9.63 -19.55 0.74
CA LEU A 62 10.41 -18.32 0.74
C LEU A 62 11.81 -18.57 1.27
N SER A 63 12.83 -18.16 0.51
CA SER A 63 14.21 -18.04 0.99
C SER A 63 14.76 -16.65 0.74
N GLY A 64 15.83 -16.29 1.44
CA GLY A 64 16.36 -14.92 1.44
C GLY A 64 15.72 -14.05 2.52
N GLU A 65 15.95 -12.75 2.44
CA GLU A 65 15.51 -11.81 3.46
C GLU A 65 14.93 -10.54 2.83
N VAL A 66 13.82 -10.05 3.40
CA VAL A 66 13.26 -8.74 3.11
C VAL A 66 13.50 -7.85 4.33
N LEU A 67 14.32 -6.84 4.17
CA LEU A 67 14.72 -5.94 5.25
C LEU A 67 14.11 -4.55 5.03
N LEU A 68 13.48 -4.00 6.06
CA LEU A 68 13.08 -2.60 6.16
C LEU A 68 13.92 -1.95 7.25
N ASP A 69 14.78 -1.02 6.88
CA ASP A 69 15.75 -0.37 7.80
C ASP A 69 16.53 -1.38 8.65
N GLY A 70 16.99 -2.47 8.02
CA GLY A 70 17.73 -3.55 8.66
C GLY A 70 16.85 -4.54 9.46
N LYS A 71 15.55 -4.30 9.60
CA LYS A 71 14.63 -5.21 10.29
C LYS A 71 14.02 -6.19 9.30
N ASN A 72 14.20 -7.49 9.54
CA ASN A 72 13.64 -8.52 8.67
C ASN A 72 12.12 -8.62 8.86
N ILE A 73 11.34 -8.18 7.86
CA ILE A 73 9.88 -8.16 7.90
C ILE A 73 9.25 -9.52 7.64
N SER A 74 9.96 -10.44 6.98
CA SER A 74 9.46 -11.80 6.74
C SER A 74 9.17 -12.57 8.03
N ARG A 75 9.70 -12.08 9.15
CA ARG A 75 9.52 -12.66 10.49
C ARG A 75 8.54 -11.88 11.35
N LEU A 76 7.99 -10.77 10.84
CA LEU A 76 7.05 -9.95 11.57
C LEU A 76 5.61 -10.39 11.29
N PRO A 77 4.73 -10.35 12.28
CA PRO A 77 3.29 -10.46 12.02
C PRO A 77 2.80 -9.25 11.22
N LEU A 78 1.72 -9.44 10.44
CA LEU A 78 1.20 -8.41 9.53
C LEU A 78 0.88 -7.09 10.21
N TYR A 79 0.33 -7.11 11.44
CA TYR A 79 0.00 -5.89 12.17
C TYR A 79 1.24 -5.06 12.56
N GLU A 80 2.41 -5.69 12.67
CA GLU A 80 3.67 -4.96 12.85
C GLU A 80 4.19 -4.41 11.52
N THR A 81 4.13 -5.19 10.44
CA THR A 81 4.54 -4.75 9.11
C THR A 81 3.70 -3.57 8.64
N ALA A 82 2.40 -3.56 8.95
CA ALA A 82 1.48 -2.48 8.60
C ALA A 82 1.84 -1.10 9.21
N LYS A 83 2.67 -1.07 10.26
CA LYS A 83 3.21 0.19 10.80
C LYS A 83 4.28 0.81 9.91
N TYR A 84 4.92 0.00 9.07
CA TYR A 84 6.01 0.42 8.18
C TYR A 84 5.58 0.56 6.73
N VAL A 85 4.63 -0.25 6.30
CA VAL A 85 4.23 -0.33 4.89
C VAL A 85 2.73 -0.16 4.75
N GLY A 86 2.34 0.94 4.13
CA GLY A 86 0.98 1.16 3.65
C GLY A 86 0.82 0.64 2.22
N SER A 87 -0.30 -0.01 1.94
CA SER A 87 -0.57 -0.60 0.62
C SER A 87 -1.84 -0.03 0.02
N VAL A 88 -1.77 0.35 -1.26
CA VAL A 88 -2.94 0.66 -2.09
C VAL A 88 -3.06 -0.43 -3.14
N PHE A 89 -4.17 -1.17 -3.09
CA PHE A 89 -4.42 -2.31 -3.99
C PHE A 89 -5.03 -1.87 -5.32
N GLN A 90 -4.91 -2.71 -6.33
CA GLN A 90 -5.45 -2.50 -7.67
C GLN A 90 -6.95 -2.17 -7.67
N ASN A 91 -7.73 -2.83 -6.81
CA ASN A 91 -9.16 -2.57 -6.65
C ASN A 91 -9.41 -1.91 -5.29
N PRO A 92 -9.69 -0.60 -5.23
CA PRO A 92 -9.91 0.10 -3.97
C PRO A 92 -11.10 -0.44 -3.17
N ARG A 93 -12.10 -1.06 -3.84
CA ARG A 93 -13.28 -1.61 -3.16
C ARG A 93 -12.94 -2.76 -2.21
N THR A 94 -11.87 -3.50 -2.48
CA THR A 94 -11.44 -4.61 -1.62
C THR A 94 -10.62 -4.15 -0.42
N GLN A 95 -10.30 -2.86 -0.35
CA GLN A 95 -9.49 -2.27 0.71
C GLN A 95 -10.34 -1.65 1.83
N PHE A 96 -11.58 -1.25 1.53
CA PHE A 96 -12.42 -0.52 2.48
C PHE A 96 -13.00 -1.41 3.58
N PHE A 97 -12.89 -0.94 4.81
CA PHE A 97 -13.44 -1.57 6.00
C PHE A 97 -14.69 -0.86 6.52
N THR A 98 -14.88 0.41 6.15
CA THR A 98 -16.00 1.22 6.61
C THR A 98 -16.91 1.65 5.47
N VAL A 99 -18.08 2.18 5.81
CA VAL A 99 -19.04 2.71 4.83
C VAL A 99 -18.85 4.22 4.63
N ASP A 100 -18.33 4.90 5.66
CA ASP A 100 -18.12 6.34 5.69
C ASP A 100 -16.67 6.70 5.37
N SER A 101 -16.47 7.69 4.51
CA SER A 101 -15.16 8.11 4.04
C SER A 101 -14.27 8.69 5.14
N THR A 102 -14.85 9.41 6.12
CA THR A 102 -14.08 9.97 7.23
C THR A 102 -13.59 8.85 8.14
N SER A 103 -14.47 7.90 8.46
CA SER A 103 -14.14 6.71 9.24
C SER A 103 -13.07 5.86 8.55
N GLU A 104 -13.10 5.77 7.22
CA GLU A 104 -12.10 5.03 6.45
C GLU A 104 -10.70 5.68 6.56
N LEU A 105 -10.63 7.01 6.52
CA LEU A 105 -9.36 7.72 6.75
C LEU A 105 -8.85 7.53 8.18
N ALA A 106 -9.75 7.46 9.17
CA ALA A 106 -9.40 7.29 10.57
C ALA A 106 -8.96 5.84 10.90
N PHE A 107 -9.48 4.86 10.18
CA PHE A 107 -9.37 3.44 10.50
C PHE A 107 -7.94 2.95 10.74
N GLY A 108 -6.99 3.33 9.88
CA GLY A 108 -5.59 2.97 10.04
C GLY A 108 -4.95 3.59 11.29
N CYS A 109 -5.31 4.82 11.61
CA CYS A 109 -4.84 5.54 12.79
C CYS A 109 -5.40 4.92 14.08
N GLU A 110 -6.67 4.52 14.07
CA GLU A 110 -7.33 3.83 15.18
C GLU A 110 -6.65 2.49 15.46
N ASN A 111 -6.34 1.70 14.42
CA ASN A 111 -5.61 0.45 14.55
C ASN A 111 -4.18 0.61 15.09
N GLN A 112 -3.57 1.78 14.90
CA GLN A 112 -2.29 2.14 15.50
C GLN A 112 -2.43 2.55 16.97
N GLY A 113 -3.65 2.72 17.49
CA GLY A 113 -3.93 3.15 18.86
C GLY A 113 -3.61 4.62 19.10
N LEU A 114 -3.70 5.47 18.08
CA LEU A 114 -3.44 6.91 18.22
C LEU A 114 -4.52 7.61 19.05
N PRO A 115 -4.17 8.67 19.79
CA PRO A 115 -5.15 9.49 20.51
C PRO A 115 -6.16 10.15 19.54
N GLU A 116 -7.42 10.27 19.96
CA GLU A 116 -8.49 10.86 19.15
C GLU A 116 -8.13 12.21 18.52
N LYS A 117 -7.51 13.11 19.31
CA LYS A 117 -7.09 14.42 18.81
C LYS A 117 -6.11 14.31 17.64
N GLU A 118 -5.19 13.37 17.70
CA GLU A 118 -4.22 13.13 16.63
C GLU A 118 -4.90 12.53 15.41
N ILE A 119 -5.83 11.60 15.58
CA ILE A 119 -6.62 11.02 14.49
C ILE A 119 -7.38 12.12 13.74
N ILE A 120 -8.13 12.97 14.46
CA ILE A 120 -8.86 14.10 13.86
C ILE A 120 -7.92 15.02 13.08
N GLN A 121 -6.77 15.35 13.65
CA GLN A 121 -5.78 16.21 12.99
C GLN A 121 -5.23 15.56 11.71
N ARG A 122 -4.88 14.27 11.74
CA ARG A 122 -4.36 13.53 10.57
C ARG A 122 -5.39 13.42 9.46
N VAL A 123 -6.63 13.06 9.79
CA VAL A 123 -7.74 13.00 8.83
C VAL A 123 -7.94 14.35 8.15
N LYS A 124 -8.00 15.44 8.94
CA LYS A 124 -8.19 16.79 8.41
C LYS A 124 -7.02 17.22 7.54
N SER A 125 -5.79 17.09 8.01
CA SER A 125 -4.61 17.48 7.23
C SER A 125 -4.46 16.67 5.94
N THR A 126 -4.81 15.38 5.95
CA THR A 126 -4.80 14.54 4.75
C THR A 126 -5.88 14.99 3.75
N ALA A 127 -7.08 15.32 4.22
CA ALA A 127 -8.16 15.80 3.37
C ALA A 127 -7.78 17.14 2.70
N GLU A 128 -7.23 18.09 3.45
CA GLU A 128 -6.73 19.36 2.95
C GLU A 128 -5.59 19.16 1.92
N GLN A 129 -4.61 18.30 2.24
CA GLN A 129 -3.46 18.04 1.39
C GLN A 129 -3.83 17.46 0.02
N PHE A 130 -4.87 16.65 -0.03
CA PHE A 130 -5.33 15.99 -1.25
C PHE A 130 -6.54 16.67 -1.90
N ASP A 131 -6.97 17.86 -1.43
CA ASP A 131 -8.16 18.58 -1.90
C ASP A 131 -9.39 17.65 -1.95
N MET A 132 -9.75 17.07 -0.81
CA MET A 132 -10.85 16.11 -0.74
C MET A 132 -11.81 16.34 0.44
N ASP A 133 -11.82 17.56 1.00
CA ASP A 133 -12.73 17.94 2.08
C ASP A 133 -14.20 17.67 1.72
N ASN A 134 -14.53 17.88 0.45
CA ASN A 134 -15.87 17.62 -0.09
C ASN A 134 -16.23 16.13 -0.16
N LEU A 135 -15.31 15.23 0.07
CA LEU A 135 -15.52 13.78 0.09
C LEU A 135 -15.69 13.23 1.51
N LEU A 136 -15.37 14.01 2.56
CA LEU A 136 -15.56 13.58 3.94
C LEU A 136 -17.04 13.44 4.28
N GLY A 137 -17.38 12.49 5.16
CA GLY A 137 -18.75 12.19 5.59
C GLY A 137 -19.64 11.57 4.51
N LYS A 138 -19.06 11.14 3.38
CA LYS A 138 -19.84 10.50 2.32
C LYS A 138 -19.83 8.98 2.41
N ASN A 139 -20.90 8.38 1.93
CA ASN A 139 -20.94 6.93 1.75
C ASN A 139 -19.99 6.54 0.62
N ILE A 140 -18.97 5.72 0.92
CA ILE A 140 -17.93 5.28 -0.02
C ILE A 140 -18.54 4.57 -1.23
N PHE A 141 -19.60 3.80 -1.04
CA PHE A 141 -20.19 3.04 -2.14
C PHE A 141 -20.89 3.95 -3.17
N SER A 142 -21.29 5.17 -2.78
CA SER A 142 -21.87 6.16 -3.70
C SER A 142 -20.83 6.93 -4.51
N LEU A 143 -19.55 6.83 -4.16
CA LEU A 143 -18.47 7.54 -4.82
C LEU A 143 -18.14 6.93 -6.20
N SER A 144 -17.63 7.77 -7.12
CA SER A 144 -17.05 7.32 -8.39
C SER A 144 -15.79 6.47 -8.19
N GLY A 145 -15.33 5.80 -9.23
CA GLY A 145 -14.10 4.98 -9.17
C GLY A 145 -12.87 5.80 -8.80
N GLY A 146 -12.72 6.99 -9.36
CA GLY A 146 -11.61 7.90 -9.05
C GLY A 146 -11.66 8.44 -7.62
N GLU A 147 -12.86 8.82 -7.13
CA GLU A 147 -13.05 9.24 -5.74
C GLU A 147 -12.75 8.10 -4.76
N LYS A 148 -13.17 6.88 -5.07
CA LYS A 148 -12.80 5.68 -4.27
C LYS A 148 -11.28 5.49 -4.22
N GLN A 149 -10.61 5.61 -5.35
CA GLN A 149 -9.14 5.51 -5.39
C GLN A 149 -8.49 6.61 -4.53
N LYS A 150 -9.03 7.83 -4.58
CA LYS A 150 -8.57 8.95 -3.77
C LYS A 150 -8.73 8.67 -2.27
N ILE A 151 -9.89 8.14 -1.85
CA ILE A 151 -10.12 7.70 -0.46
C ILE A 151 -9.13 6.60 -0.05
N ALA A 152 -8.93 5.58 -0.89
CA ALA A 152 -7.99 4.50 -0.59
C ALA A 152 -6.54 4.99 -0.41
N CYS A 153 -6.11 5.91 -1.25
CA CYS A 153 -4.80 6.55 -1.10
C CYS A 153 -4.73 7.42 0.17
N ALA A 154 -5.78 8.17 0.46
CA ALA A 154 -5.84 9.04 1.63
C ALA A 154 -5.86 8.26 2.96
N SER A 155 -6.58 7.13 3.02
CA SER A 155 -6.60 6.28 4.23
C SER A 155 -5.21 5.73 4.56
N VAL A 156 -4.46 5.33 3.53
CA VAL A 156 -3.06 4.94 3.70
C VAL A 156 -2.19 6.12 4.15
N SER A 157 -2.37 7.29 3.52
CA SER A 157 -1.59 8.50 3.86
C SER A 157 -1.84 8.99 5.29
N ALA A 158 -3.09 8.95 5.77
CA ALA A 158 -3.44 9.36 7.14
C ALA A 158 -2.71 8.52 8.21
N SER A 159 -2.46 7.25 7.93
CA SER A 159 -1.67 6.35 8.79
C SER A 159 -0.19 6.72 8.83
N ASN A 160 0.29 7.52 7.87
CA ASN A 160 1.66 8.02 7.74
C ASN A 160 2.74 6.91 7.78
N PRO A 161 2.64 5.87 6.97
CA PRO A 161 3.66 4.85 6.92
C PRO A 161 4.92 5.38 6.19
N PRO A 162 6.13 4.98 6.61
CA PRO A 162 7.36 5.40 5.92
C PRO A 162 7.51 4.84 4.51
N ILE A 163 6.77 3.80 4.16
CA ILE A 163 6.79 3.17 2.84
C ILE A 163 5.36 3.03 2.34
N ILE A 164 5.14 3.42 1.07
CA ILE A 164 3.86 3.23 0.39
C ILE A 164 4.07 2.34 -0.83
N VAL A 165 3.31 1.25 -0.89
CA VAL A 165 3.29 0.31 -2.02
C VAL A 165 2.01 0.50 -2.80
N LEU A 166 2.13 0.70 -4.10
CA LEU A 166 1.02 0.86 -5.02
C LEU A 166 1.01 -0.30 -6.02
N ASP A 167 -0.04 -1.11 -6.03
CA ASP A 167 -0.19 -2.21 -6.99
C ASP A 167 -1.21 -1.82 -8.08
N GLU A 168 -0.72 -1.47 -9.26
CA GLU A 168 -1.49 -1.01 -10.42
C GLU A 168 -2.58 0.05 -10.11
N PRO A 169 -2.28 1.12 -9.36
CA PRO A 169 -3.29 2.02 -8.79
C PRO A 169 -4.05 2.84 -9.84
N SER A 170 -3.61 2.84 -11.09
CA SER A 170 -4.23 3.59 -12.20
C SER A 170 -5.01 2.73 -13.18
N SER A 171 -5.08 1.41 -13.00
CA SER A 171 -5.62 0.46 -13.99
C SER A 171 -7.08 0.72 -14.39
N ASN A 172 -7.87 1.36 -13.54
CA ASN A 172 -9.30 1.63 -13.76
C ASN A 172 -9.65 3.12 -13.65
N LEU A 173 -8.67 4.01 -13.79
CA LEU A 173 -8.86 5.46 -13.63
C LEU A 173 -9.00 6.15 -14.99
N ASP A 174 -9.87 7.15 -15.03
CA ASP A 174 -9.92 8.12 -16.12
C ASP A 174 -8.71 9.09 -16.06
N MET A 175 -8.61 9.98 -17.04
CA MET A 175 -7.50 10.93 -17.09
C MET A 175 -7.48 11.92 -15.91
N SER A 176 -8.64 12.29 -15.38
CA SER A 176 -8.73 13.23 -14.25
C SER A 176 -8.22 12.55 -12.98
N ALA A 177 -8.76 11.39 -12.65
CA ALA A 177 -8.34 10.60 -11.49
C ALA A 177 -6.86 10.17 -11.57
N THR A 178 -6.35 9.91 -12.78
CA THR A 178 -4.91 9.64 -12.98
C THR A 178 -4.05 10.87 -12.66
N LYS A 179 -4.51 12.09 -12.96
CA LYS A 179 -3.80 13.32 -12.57
C LYS A 179 -3.80 13.51 -11.06
N ASP A 180 -4.92 13.23 -10.39
CA ASP A 180 -5.02 13.29 -8.93
C ASP A 180 -4.05 12.30 -8.29
N LEU A 181 -4.03 11.06 -8.76
CA LEU A 181 -3.09 10.05 -8.28
C LEU A 181 -1.61 10.49 -8.43
N ARG A 182 -1.25 11.05 -9.60
CA ARG A 182 0.10 11.59 -9.82
C ARG A 182 0.45 12.69 -8.83
N ARG A 183 -0.50 13.59 -8.54
CA ARG A 183 -0.32 14.64 -7.53
C ARG A 183 -0.09 14.04 -6.14
N MET A 184 -0.87 13.04 -5.74
CA MET A 184 -0.69 12.35 -4.47
C MET A 184 0.70 11.71 -4.34
N ILE A 185 1.17 11.03 -5.40
CA ILE A 185 2.53 10.46 -5.44
C ILE A 185 3.61 11.56 -5.30
N GLN A 186 3.41 12.73 -5.91
CA GLN A 186 4.34 13.85 -5.76
C GLN A 186 4.38 14.40 -4.33
N ILE A 187 3.24 14.42 -3.65
CA ILE A 187 3.14 14.83 -2.25
C ILE A 187 3.90 13.84 -1.35
N TRP A 188 3.70 12.55 -1.55
CA TRP A 188 4.41 11.51 -0.77
C TRP A 188 5.92 11.50 -0.97
N LYS A 189 6.41 12.04 -2.09
CA LYS A 189 7.84 12.14 -2.37
C LYS A 189 8.55 13.24 -1.56
N GLN A 190 7.81 14.21 -1.01
CA GLN A 190 8.37 15.33 -0.21
C GLN A 190 8.68 14.92 1.21
#